data_3adef359505303efacac0f267ab7d1df
#
_entry.id   3adef359505303efacac0f267ab7d1df
#
_cell.length_a   1.000
_cell.length_b   1.000
_cell.length_c   1.000
_cell.angle_alpha   90.00
_cell.angle_beta   90.00
_cell.angle_gamma   90.00
#
_symmetry.space_group_name_H-M   'P 1'
#
loop_
_entity.id
_entity.type
_entity.pdbx_description
1 polymer ?
#
loop_
_entity_poly.entity_id
_entity_poly.type
_entity_poly.pdbx_seq_one_letter_code
_entity_poly.pdbx_strand_id
1 'polypeptide(L)'
;MQTDKNTIKLEDFRTPGAKVFTGRDRGEQVRVDSKIDQIASENDEVYFIIPDNLYSINPSFFEELFENVVNKLDKKEFQKKFKFINDGDYNYDKPLTEAIDRLLRKKTALDK
;
A
#
# COMPACT_ATOMS: atom_id res chain seq x y z
N MET A 1 21.57 13.05 -0.50
CA MET A 1 20.51 12.65 -0.48
C MET A 1 20.42 11.38 0.07
N GLN A 2 19.62 10.97 0.64
CA GLN A 2 19.60 9.83 1.16
C GLN A 2 18.86 8.88 0.40
N THR A 3 19.28 7.74 0.48
CA THR A 3 18.60 6.71 -0.12
C THR A 3 17.51 6.30 0.72
N ASP A 4 16.38 6.29 0.24
CA ASP A 4 15.27 5.95 1.01
C ASP A 4 14.97 4.50 0.85
N LYS A 5 15.80 3.67 1.49
CA LYS A 5 15.62 2.23 1.39
C LYS A 5 14.30 1.76 1.96
N ASN A 6 13.69 2.60 2.79
CA ASN A 6 12.41 2.27 3.39
C ASN A 6 11.31 3.21 2.90
N THR A 7 11.49 3.86 1.75
CA THR A 7 10.47 4.75 1.20
C THR A 7 9.96 4.20 -0.12
N ILE A 8 8.63 4.13 -0.26
CA ILE A 8 7.99 3.71 -1.49
C ILE A 8 7.19 4.88 -2.01
N LYS A 9 7.54 5.36 -3.20
CA LYS A 9 6.82 6.45 -3.83
C LYS A 9 5.89 5.88 -4.87
N LEU A 10 4.59 5.96 -4.61
CA LEU A 10 3.62 5.40 -5.54
C LEU A 10 3.71 6.08 -6.91
N GLU A 11 4.19 7.32 -6.95
CA GLU A 11 4.39 8.02 -8.20
C GLU A 11 5.31 7.26 -9.16
N ASP A 12 6.29 6.54 -8.63
CA ASP A 12 7.23 5.79 -9.46
C ASP A 12 6.56 4.67 -10.25
N PHE A 13 5.36 4.27 -9.83
CA PHE A 13 4.64 3.18 -10.47
C PHE A 13 3.39 3.66 -11.18
N ARG A 14 3.24 4.97 -11.32
CA ARG A 14 2.08 5.53 -11.98
C ARG A 14 2.25 5.49 -13.48
N THR A 15 1.21 5.07 -14.19
CA THR A 15 1.20 5.19 -15.63
C THR A 15 1.18 6.67 -15.99
N PRO A 16 2.05 7.14 -16.88
CA PRO A 16 2.08 8.56 -17.21
C PRO A 16 0.70 9.09 -17.60
N GLY A 17 0.31 10.18 -16.96
CA GLY A 17 -0.97 10.80 -17.23
C GLY A 17 -2.15 10.19 -16.50
N ALA A 18 -1.98 9.03 -15.87
CA ALA A 18 -3.07 8.39 -15.18
C ALA A 18 -3.32 9.05 -13.83
N LYS A 19 -4.58 9.19 -13.47
CA LYS A 19 -4.96 9.78 -12.18
C LYS A 19 -5.65 8.77 -11.29
N VAL A 20 -5.63 7.49 -11.67
CA VAL A 20 -6.26 6.44 -10.91
C VAL A 20 -5.35 5.24 -10.79
N PHE A 21 -5.50 4.52 -9.70
CA PHE A 21 -4.88 3.22 -9.53
C PHE A 21 -6.01 2.23 -9.30
N THR A 22 -6.16 1.27 -10.20
CA THR A 22 -7.27 0.32 -10.14
C THR A 22 -6.79 -1.08 -10.42
N GLY A 23 -7.56 -2.03 -9.90
CA GLY A 23 -7.41 -3.42 -10.29
C GLY A 23 -6.39 -4.19 -9.48
N ARG A 24 -6.68 -5.50 -9.39
CA ARG A 24 -5.80 -6.40 -8.65
C ARG A 24 -4.49 -6.61 -9.39
N ASP A 25 -4.55 -6.70 -10.72
CA ASP A 25 -3.34 -6.89 -11.50
C ASP A 25 -2.35 -5.77 -11.29
N ARG A 26 -2.86 -4.53 -11.23
CA ARG A 26 -1.99 -3.39 -11.01
C ARG A 26 -1.40 -3.41 -9.60
N GLY A 27 -2.22 -3.78 -8.62
CA GLY A 27 -1.74 -3.89 -7.25
C GLY A 27 -0.65 -4.93 -7.11
N GLU A 28 -0.83 -6.07 -7.77
CA GLU A 28 0.18 -7.11 -7.74
C GLU A 28 1.47 -6.65 -8.43
N GLN A 29 1.33 -5.94 -9.54
CA GLN A 29 2.50 -5.44 -10.26
C GLN A 29 3.30 -4.48 -9.39
N VAL A 30 2.63 -3.56 -8.71
CA VAL A 30 3.32 -2.62 -7.84
C VAL A 30 3.94 -3.34 -6.66
N ARG A 31 3.26 -4.36 -6.12
CA ARG A 31 3.82 -5.14 -5.01
C ARG A 31 5.17 -5.75 -5.41
N VAL A 32 5.21 -6.36 -6.58
CA VAL A 32 6.43 -7.01 -7.06
C VAL A 32 7.50 -5.98 -7.40
N ASP A 33 7.13 -4.96 -8.15
CA ASP A 33 8.09 -3.99 -8.64
C ASP A 33 8.66 -3.11 -7.53
N SER A 34 7.86 -2.80 -6.53
CA SER A 34 8.32 -1.96 -5.42
C SER A 34 9.11 -2.75 -4.39
N LYS A 35 8.98 -4.08 -4.43
CA LYS A 35 9.60 -4.96 -3.43
C LYS A 35 9.12 -4.61 -2.03
N ILE A 36 7.85 -4.25 -1.92
CA ILE A 36 7.28 -3.80 -0.65
C ILE A 36 7.40 -4.86 0.44
N ASP A 37 7.26 -6.14 0.07
CA ASP A 37 7.34 -7.21 1.06
C ASP A 37 8.73 -7.29 1.67
N GLN A 38 9.76 -7.14 0.83
CA GLN A 38 11.13 -7.16 1.30
C GLN A 38 11.44 -5.91 2.14
N ILE A 39 11.02 -4.76 1.64
CA ILE A 39 11.25 -3.50 2.36
C ILE A 39 10.61 -3.55 3.74
N ALA A 40 9.39 -4.08 3.82
CA ALA A 40 8.69 -4.17 5.09
C ALA A 40 9.37 -5.13 6.04
N SER A 41 9.98 -6.21 5.52
CA SER A 41 10.63 -7.17 6.40
C SER A 41 11.99 -6.68 6.90
N GLU A 42 12.61 -5.76 6.17
CA GLU A 42 13.96 -5.29 6.51
C GLU A 42 13.99 -3.99 7.29
N ASN A 43 12.85 -3.34 7.47
CA ASN A 43 12.80 -2.03 8.13
C ASN A 43 11.70 -1.98 9.16
N ASP A 44 11.95 -1.27 10.26
CA ASP A 44 10.94 -1.09 11.30
C ASP A 44 9.87 -0.10 10.87
N GLU A 45 10.24 0.85 10.02
CA GLU A 45 9.31 1.84 9.50
C GLU A 45 9.43 1.92 8.00
N VAL A 46 8.29 2.01 7.33
CA VAL A 46 8.24 2.16 5.88
C VAL A 46 7.40 3.38 5.57
N TYR A 47 7.95 4.28 4.77
CA TYR A 47 7.24 5.49 4.36
C TYR A 47 6.62 5.26 3.00
N PHE A 48 5.32 5.42 2.92
CA PHE A 48 4.58 5.20 1.68
C PHE A 48 3.99 6.53 1.25
N ILE A 49 4.46 7.02 0.11
CA ILE A 49 4.09 8.36 -0.34
C ILE A 49 2.98 8.28 -1.38
N ILE A 50 1.85 8.91 -1.05
CA ILE A 50 0.70 9.01 -1.96
C ILE A 50 0.92 10.26 -2.79
N PRO A 51 0.97 10.15 -4.12
CA PRO A 51 1.29 11.31 -4.96
C PRO A 51 0.14 12.30 -5.04
N ASP A 52 0.44 13.49 -5.53
CA ASP A 52 -0.60 14.47 -5.78
C ASP A 52 -1.31 14.17 -7.09
N ASN A 53 -2.30 14.96 -7.41
CA ASN A 53 -3.04 14.86 -8.68
C ASN A 53 -3.65 13.48 -8.88
N LEU A 54 -4.18 12.91 -7.81
CA LEU A 54 -4.89 11.65 -7.88
C LEU A 54 -6.38 11.86 -7.82
N TYR A 55 -7.09 11.06 -8.60
CA TYR A 55 -8.52 11.11 -8.65
C TYR A 55 -9.12 9.98 -7.83
N SER A 56 -8.53 8.78 -7.90
CA SER A 56 -9.09 7.63 -7.22
C SER A 56 -8.06 6.52 -7.09
N ILE A 57 -8.14 5.80 -5.97
CA ILE A 57 -7.44 4.54 -5.79
C ILE A 57 -8.48 3.53 -5.37
N ASN A 58 -8.62 2.46 -6.15
CA ASN A 58 -9.61 1.44 -5.85
C ASN A 58 -9.12 0.57 -4.69
N PRO A 59 -10.00 0.20 -3.75
CA PRO A 59 -9.58 -0.66 -2.64
C PRO A 59 -8.94 -1.97 -3.09
N SER A 60 -9.36 -2.55 -4.21
CA SER A 60 -8.78 -3.79 -4.68
C SER A 60 -7.31 -3.63 -5.04
N PHE A 61 -6.89 -2.43 -5.46
CA PHE A 61 -5.49 -2.15 -5.71
C PHE A 61 -4.69 -2.28 -4.40
N PHE A 62 -5.17 -1.63 -3.34
CA PHE A 62 -4.49 -1.71 -2.05
C PHE A 62 -4.54 -3.11 -1.47
N GLU A 63 -5.65 -3.86 -1.69
CA GLU A 63 -5.73 -5.22 -1.20
C GLU A 63 -4.59 -6.08 -1.74
N GLU A 64 -4.37 -6.00 -3.05
CA GLU A 64 -3.30 -6.79 -3.66
C GLU A 64 -1.94 -6.30 -3.23
N LEU A 65 -1.77 -4.98 -3.16
CA LEU A 65 -0.48 -4.41 -2.83
C LEU A 65 -0.03 -4.81 -1.42
N PHE A 66 -0.94 -4.77 -0.45
CA PHE A 66 -0.59 -5.00 0.94
C PHE A 66 -0.92 -6.40 1.44
N GLU A 67 -1.37 -7.28 0.56
CA GLU A 67 -1.83 -8.60 0.99
C GLU A 67 -0.82 -9.35 1.83
N ASN A 68 0.40 -9.46 1.35
CA ASN A 68 1.41 -10.24 2.07
C ASN A 68 1.84 -9.57 3.36
N VAL A 69 1.93 -8.25 3.35
CA VAL A 69 2.33 -7.52 4.54
C VAL A 69 1.28 -7.67 5.64
N VAL A 70 0.00 -7.52 5.29
CA VAL A 70 -1.07 -7.62 6.28
C VAL A 70 -1.23 -9.04 6.78
N ASN A 71 -0.92 -10.04 5.94
CA ASN A 71 -0.99 -11.42 6.39
C ASN A 71 0.04 -11.73 7.48
N LYS A 72 1.15 -11.00 7.51
CA LYS A 72 2.18 -11.19 8.51
C LYS A 72 2.00 -10.32 9.73
N LEU A 73 1.31 -9.20 9.60
CA LEU A 73 1.13 -8.24 10.68
C LEU A 73 -0.35 -8.13 11.00
N ASP A 74 -0.68 -7.72 12.22
CA ASP A 74 -2.07 -7.36 12.49
C ASP A 74 -2.24 -5.89 12.13
N LYS A 75 -3.45 -5.37 12.31
CA LYS A 75 -3.77 -4.00 11.92
C LYS A 75 -2.90 -2.99 12.67
N LYS A 76 -2.73 -3.22 13.97
CA LYS A 76 -1.96 -2.31 14.79
C LYS A 76 -0.50 -2.27 14.36
N GLU A 77 0.08 -3.45 14.10
CA GLU A 77 1.47 -3.53 13.66
C GLU A 77 1.66 -2.92 12.29
N PHE A 78 0.67 -3.12 11.40
CA PHE A 78 0.72 -2.50 10.09
C PHE A 78 0.73 -0.98 10.21
N GLN A 79 -0.14 -0.43 11.06
CA GLN A 79 -0.22 1.01 11.25
C GLN A 79 1.03 1.59 11.87
N LYS A 80 1.70 0.81 12.71
CA LYS A 80 2.95 1.27 13.32
C LYS A 80 4.09 1.26 12.31
N LYS A 81 4.12 0.26 11.44
CA LYS A 81 5.20 0.12 10.49
C LYS A 81 5.07 1.07 9.30
N PHE A 82 3.87 1.19 8.75
CA PHE A 82 3.67 2.00 7.55
C PHE A 82 3.22 3.41 7.89
N LYS A 83 4.04 4.38 7.46
CA LYS A 83 3.73 5.79 7.64
C LYS A 83 3.35 6.35 6.29
N PHE A 84 2.13 6.83 6.17
CA PHE A 84 1.63 7.34 4.90
C PHE A 84 1.82 8.84 4.83
N ILE A 85 2.40 9.32 3.73
CA ILE A 85 2.60 10.73 3.47
C ILE A 85 1.80 11.07 2.24
N ASN A 86 0.89 12.02 2.37
CA ASN A 86 0.02 12.41 1.26
C ASN A 86 0.53 13.71 0.65
N ASP A 87 1.10 13.64 -0.54
CA ASP A 87 1.62 14.82 -1.21
C ASP A 87 0.52 15.67 -1.83
N GLY A 88 -0.70 15.11 -1.95
CA GLY A 88 -1.84 15.83 -2.51
C GLY A 88 -2.97 15.92 -1.52
N ASP A 89 -4.19 15.97 -2.04
CA ASP A 89 -5.35 16.10 -1.19
C ASP A 89 -6.38 15.00 -1.40
N TYR A 90 -6.01 13.93 -2.10
CA TYR A 90 -6.92 12.80 -2.26
C TYR A 90 -7.07 12.06 -0.93
N ASN A 91 -8.29 11.69 -0.58
CA ASN A 91 -8.54 10.97 0.65
C ASN A 91 -8.24 9.49 0.47
N TYR A 92 -6.96 9.13 0.56
CA TYR A 92 -6.52 7.76 0.37
C TYR A 92 -6.90 6.86 1.55
N ASP A 93 -7.15 7.45 2.70
CA ASP A 93 -7.40 6.68 3.91
C ASP A 93 -8.64 5.82 3.80
N LYS A 94 -9.66 6.30 3.11
CA LYS A 94 -10.90 5.55 2.98
C LYS A 94 -10.71 4.25 2.21
N PRO A 95 -10.18 4.25 0.98
CA PRO A 95 -9.96 2.98 0.29
C PRO A 95 -8.90 2.12 0.95
N LEU A 96 -7.92 2.73 1.61
CA LEU A 96 -6.91 1.97 2.32
C LEU A 96 -7.51 1.20 3.49
N THR A 97 -8.30 1.89 4.31
CA THR A 97 -8.94 1.25 5.45
C THR A 97 -9.85 0.11 5.00
N GLU A 98 -10.60 0.35 3.94
CA GLU A 98 -11.49 -0.68 3.41
C GLU A 98 -10.71 -1.90 2.96
N ALA A 99 -9.59 -1.69 2.28
CA ALA A 99 -8.75 -2.79 1.83
C ALA A 99 -8.15 -3.58 2.99
N ILE A 100 -7.64 -2.88 3.99
CA ILE A 100 -7.04 -3.54 5.14
C ILE A 100 -8.09 -4.35 5.90
N ASP A 101 -9.28 -3.80 6.07
CA ASP A 101 -10.34 -4.50 6.78
C ASP A 101 -10.75 -5.77 6.02
N ARG A 102 -10.78 -5.72 4.69
CA ARG A 102 -11.10 -6.91 3.90
C ARG A 102 -10.02 -7.98 4.05
N LEU A 103 -8.76 -7.57 4.04
CA LEU A 103 -7.66 -8.51 4.19
C LEU A 103 -7.69 -9.17 5.56
N LEU A 104 -7.99 -8.41 6.60
CA LEU A 104 -8.05 -8.97 7.94
C LEU A 104 -9.22 -9.93 8.10
N ARG A 105 -10.35 -9.67 7.46
CA ARG A 105 -11.48 -10.60 7.50
C ARG A 105 -11.13 -11.90 6.80
N LYS A 106 -10.43 -11.84 5.67
CA LYS A 106 -10.01 -13.05 4.97
C LYS A 106 -9.03 -13.85 5.81
N LYS A 107 -8.10 -13.17 6.47
CA LYS A 107 -7.13 -13.82 7.32
C LYS A 107 -7.81 -14.55 8.47
N THR A 108 -8.77 -13.90 9.12
CA THR A 108 -9.49 -14.51 10.23
C THR A 108 -10.27 -15.74 9.77
N ALA A 109 -10.90 -15.65 8.60
CA ALA A 109 -11.66 -16.77 8.08
C ALA A 109 -10.76 -17.97 7.79
N LEU A 110 -9.55 -17.72 7.30
CA LEU A 110 -8.63 -18.80 6.97
C LEU A 110 -7.97 -19.41 8.21
N ASP A 111 -7.91 -18.66 9.29
CA ASP A 111 -7.29 -19.14 10.51
C ASP A 111 -8.19 -20.05 11.33
N LYS A 112 -9.41 -20.27 10.91
CA LYS A 112 -10.32 -21.11 11.66
C LYS A 112 -10.11 -22.61 11.46
#